data_314cb309bcd993b0235d31bc85bdd48b
#
_entry.id   314cb309bcd993b0235d31bc85bdd48b
#
_cell.length_a   1.000
_cell.length_b   1.000
_cell.length_c   1.000
_cell.angle_alpha   90.00
_cell.angle_beta   90.00
_cell.angle_gamma   90.00
#
_symmetry.space_group_name_H-M   'P 1'
#
loop_
_entity.id
_entity.type
_entity.pdbx_description
1 polymer ?
#
loop_
_entity_poly.entity_id
_entity_poly.type
_entity_poly.pdbx_seq_one_letter_code
_entity_poly.pdbx_strand_id
1 'polypeptide(L)'
;MKVGLLDVFQKIAPDVMGIVRERYLLLRHISDAQPVGRRSLATLSGLSERVVRAHVDVLRRNGIVRFTTAGIELEAEGQRLMPELLDCFVHLNNLDDMQKQIRKELQLDHVYIVPGNSDRDKTAKEELGRKGTEILASLLGNSEIV
;
A
#
# COMPACT_ATOMS: atom_id res chain seq x y z
N MET A 1 19.28 7.01 14.06
CA MET A 1 18.22 6.76 13.07
C MET A 1 16.94 6.42 13.80
N LYS A 2 15.89 7.18 13.52
CA LYS A 2 14.58 6.90 14.15
C LYS A 2 14.00 5.60 13.61
N VAL A 3 13.72 4.67 14.51
CA VAL A 3 12.96 3.48 14.16
C VAL A 3 11.51 3.92 13.95
N GLY A 4 10.93 3.58 12.82
CA GLY A 4 9.54 3.90 12.56
C GLY A 4 8.60 3.20 13.52
N LEU A 5 7.48 3.84 13.84
CA LEU A 5 6.47 3.26 14.73
C LEU A 5 6.00 1.89 14.24
N LEU A 6 5.87 1.75 12.92
CA LEU A 6 5.46 0.49 12.31
C LEU A 6 6.51 -0.61 12.49
N ASP A 7 7.79 -0.25 12.47
CA ASP A 7 8.87 -1.22 12.71
C ASP A 7 8.80 -1.75 14.14
N VAL A 8 8.49 -0.87 15.09
CA VAL A 8 8.30 -1.27 16.48
C VAL A 8 7.14 -2.24 16.59
N PHE A 9 5.99 -1.91 16.00
CA PHE A 9 4.82 -2.79 16.02
C PHE A 9 5.10 -4.12 15.34
N GLN A 10 5.84 -4.13 14.23
CA GLN A 10 6.21 -5.36 13.55
C GLN A 10 7.03 -6.29 14.45
N LYS A 11 7.88 -5.73 15.29
CA LYS A 11 8.73 -6.50 16.20
C LYS A 11 7.97 -7.03 17.41
N ILE A 12 7.07 -6.21 17.99
CA ILE A 12 6.38 -6.58 19.23
C ILE A 12 5.03 -7.27 18.99
N ALA A 13 4.43 -7.07 17.83
CA ALA A 13 3.09 -7.59 17.52
C ALA A 13 2.97 -7.97 16.04
N PRO A 14 3.78 -8.93 15.55
CA PRO A 14 3.72 -9.34 14.14
C PRO A 14 2.36 -9.91 13.74
N ASP A 15 1.65 -10.53 14.66
CA ASP A 15 0.29 -11.03 14.46
C ASP A 15 -0.70 -9.89 14.17
N VAL A 16 -0.62 -8.80 14.93
CA VAL A 16 -1.44 -7.61 14.69
C VAL A 16 -1.10 -6.99 13.33
N MET A 17 0.17 -6.94 12.99
CA MET A 17 0.61 -6.39 11.70
C MET A 17 0.15 -7.27 10.54
N GLY A 18 0.01 -8.57 10.73
CA GLY A 18 -0.58 -9.45 9.73
C GLY A 18 -2.02 -9.08 9.42
N ILE A 19 -2.81 -8.78 10.45
CA ILE A 19 -4.20 -8.32 10.29
C ILE A 19 -4.24 -6.97 9.56
N VAL A 20 -3.36 -6.06 9.89
CA VAL A 20 -3.27 -4.74 9.24
C VAL A 20 -3.00 -4.92 7.74
N ARG A 21 -2.06 -5.79 7.39
CA ARG A 21 -1.75 -6.07 5.97
C ARG A 21 -2.93 -6.64 5.21
N GLU A 22 -3.64 -7.60 5.80
CA GLU A 22 -4.81 -8.20 5.16
C GLU A 22 -5.89 -7.16 4.93
N ARG A 23 -6.17 -6.31 5.93
CA ARG A 23 -7.18 -5.26 5.80
C ARG A 23 -6.77 -4.20 4.77
N TYR A 24 -5.50 -3.83 4.75
CA TYR A 24 -4.99 -2.92 3.72
C TYR A 24 -5.19 -3.52 2.32
N LEU A 25 -4.82 -4.78 2.15
CA LEU A 25 -4.98 -5.47 0.87
C LEU A 25 -6.43 -5.45 0.39
N LEU A 26 -7.35 -5.74 1.30
CA LEU A 26 -8.77 -5.70 0.97
C LEU A 26 -9.24 -4.30 0.61
N LEU A 27 -8.82 -3.28 1.37
CA LEU A 27 -9.17 -1.89 1.07
C LEU A 27 -8.64 -1.47 -0.28
N ARG A 28 -7.46 -1.90 -0.64
CA ARG A 28 -6.87 -1.61 -1.94
C ARG A 28 -7.68 -2.23 -3.07
N HIS A 29 -8.07 -3.49 -2.93
CA HIS A 29 -8.92 -4.15 -3.93
C HIS A 29 -10.30 -3.51 -4.01
N ILE A 30 -10.87 -3.10 -2.88
CA ILE A 30 -12.14 -2.38 -2.88
C ILE A 30 -11.99 -1.05 -3.62
N SER A 31 -10.95 -0.30 -3.35
CA SER A 31 -10.68 0.97 -4.02
C SER A 31 -10.59 0.81 -5.54
N ASP A 32 -9.95 -0.26 -5.99
CA ASP A 32 -9.73 -0.50 -7.42
C ASP A 32 -10.96 -1.06 -8.13
N ALA A 33 -11.79 -1.85 -7.44
CA ALA A 33 -12.86 -2.62 -8.07
C ALA A 33 -14.27 -2.29 -7.59
N GLN A 34 -14.42 -1.31 -6.71
CA GLN A 34 -15.72 -0.97 -6.12
C GLN A 34 -16.79 -0.60 -7.16
N PRO A 35 -18.04 -1.03 -7.01
CA PRO A 35 -18.54 -1.91 -5.95
C PRO A 35 -18.11 -3.35 -6.17
N VAL A 36 -17.73 -4.06 -5.12
CA VAL A 36 -17.19 -5.42 -5.25
C VAL A 36 -17.76 -6.34 -4.16
N GLY A 37 -18.10 -7.57 -4.56
CA GLY A 37 -18.66 -8.56 -3.64
C GLY A 37 -17.57 -9.26 -2.83
N ARG A 38 -17.98 -9.90 -1.74
CA ARG A 38 -17.07 -10.63 -0.85
C ARG A 38 -16.36 -11.79 -1.55
N ARG A 39 -17.08 -12.51 -2.43
CA ARG A 39 -16.49 -13.61 -3.18
C ARG A 39 -15.42 -13.12 -4.13
N SER A 40 -15.68 -12.03 -4.83
CA SER A 40 -14.68 -11.42 -5.72
C SER A 40 -13.47 -10.94 -4.94
N LEU A 41 -13.69 -10.33 -3.77
CA LEU A 41 -12.61 -9.92 -2.89
C LEU A 41 -11.76 -11.09 -2.43
N ALA A 42 -12.39 -12.22 -2.10
CA ALA A 42 -11.68 -13.43 -1.73
C ALA A 42 -10.76 -13.89 -2.86
N THR A 43 -11.29 -13.91 -4.08
CA THR A 43 -10.52 -14.29 -5.26
C THR A 43 -9.35 -13.33 -5.51
N LEU A 44 -9.60 -12.03 -5.44
CA LEU A 44 -8.59 -11.00 -5.70
C LEU A 44 -7.49 -10.99 -4.65
N SER A 45 -7.85 -11.19 -3.39
CA SER A 45 -6.90 -11.10 -2.27
C SER A 45 -6.20 -12.42 -1.96
N GLY A 46 -6.74 -13.54 -2.41
CA GLY A 46 -6.24 -14.85 -2.02
C GLY A 46 -6.67 -15.28 -0.63
N LEU A 47 -7.50 -14.49 0.06
CA LEU A 47 -8.04 -14.83 1.38
C LEU A 47 -9.34 -15.63 1.22
N SER A 48 -9.70 -16.40 2.26
CA SER A 48 -10.97 -17.11 2.25
C SER A 48 -12.14 -16.14 2.40
N GLU A 49 -13.34 -16.52 1.92
CA GLU A 49 -14.54 -15.71 2.10
C GLU A 49 -14.84 -15.44 3.58
N ARG A 50 -14.56 -16.40 4.44
CA ARG A 50 -14.74 -16.26 5.89
C ARG A 50 -13.88 -15.15 6.46
N VAL A 51 -12.59 -15.13 6.08
CA VAL A 51 -11.64 -14.11 6.53
C VAL A 51 -12.03 -12.75 5.96
N VAL A 52 -12.38 -12.69 4.67
CA VAL A 52 -12.86 -11.46 4.02
C VAL A 52 -14.07 -10.90 4.77
N ARG A 53 -15.04 -11.76 5.07
CA ARG A 53 -16.26 -11.35 5.79
C ARG A 53 -15.92 -10.74 7.15
N ALA A 54 -15.04 -11.39 7.90
CA ALA A 54 -14.63 -10.91 9.22
C ALA A 54 -13.97 -9.52 9.12
N HIS A 55 -13.07 -9.35 8.18
CA HIS A 55 -12.36 -8.07 8.00
C HIS A 55 -13.30 -6.95 7.53
N VAL A 56 -14.13 -7.21 6.52
CA VAL A 56 -15.02 -6.15 6.01
C VAL A 56 -16.09 -5.78 7.03
N ASP A 57 -16.51 -6.70 7.90
CA ASP A 57 -17.44 -6.38 8.99
C ASP A 57 -16.81 -5.39 9.99
N VAL A 58 -15.55 -5.58 10.33
CA VAL A 58 -14.82 -4.63 11.19
C VAL A 58 -14.68 -3.28 10.51
N LEU A 59 -14.29 -3.27 9.24
CA LEU A 59 -14.12 -2.03 8.47
C LEU A 59 -15.46 -1.28 8.34
N ARG A 60 -16.57 -1.99 8.15
CA ARG A 60 -17.90 -1.39 8.09
C ARG A 60 -18.28 -0.75 9.43
N ARG A 61 -18.05 -1.46 10.52
CA ARG A 61 -18.37 -0.96 11.87
C ARG A 61 -17.57 0.30 12.22
N ASN A 62 -16.38 0.41 11.65
CA ASN A 62 -15.50 1.58 11.86
C ASN A 62 -15.74 2.69 10.85
N GLY A 63 -16.74 2.56 9.97
CA GLY A 63 -17.09 3.61 9.02
C GLY A 63 -16.14 3.75 7.84
N ILE A 64 -15.34 2.71 7.54
CA ILE A 64 -14.35 2.74 6.47
C ILE A 64 -14.95 2.27 5.14
N VAL A 65 -15.83 1.28 5.19
CA VAL A 65 -16.53 0.76 4.03
C VAL A 65 -18.03 0.72 4.29
N ARG A 66 -18.81 0.67 3.22
CA ARG A 66 -20.26 0.50 3.27
C ARG A 66 -20.68 -0.65 2.36
N PHE A 67 -21.79 -1.28 2.70
CA PHE A 67 -22.40 -2.33 1.88
C PHE A 67 -23.56 -1.74 1.12
N THR A 68 -23.56 -1.94 -0.21
CA THR A 68 -24.65 -1.54 -1.08
C THR A 68 -25.23 -2.78 -1.77
N THR A 69 -26.34 -2.61 -2.48
CA THR A 69 -26.93 -3.71 -3.28
C THR A 69 -25.98 -4.17 -4.39
N ALA A 70 -25.09 -3.28 -4.85
CA ALA A 70 -24.13 -3.60 -5.91
C ALA A 70 -22.84 -4.23 -5.36
N GLY A 71 -22.55 -4.08 -4.06
CA GLY A 71 -21.35 -4.62 -3.44
C GLY A 71 -20.79 -3.70 -2.37
N ILE A 72 -19.52 -3.89 -2.07
CA ILE A 72 -18.79 -3.14 -1.04
C ILE A 72 -18.10 -1.95 -1.69
N GLU A 73 -18.19 -0.81 -1.04
CA GLU A 73 -17.57 0.44 -1.48
C GLU A 73 -16.85 1.11 -0.32
N LEU A 74 -15.86 1.96 -0.62
CA LEU A 74 -15.23 2.79 0.40
C LEU A 74 -16.16 3.92 0.82
N GLU A 75 -16.20 4.20 2.12
CA GLU A 75 -16.74 5.44 2.65
C GLU A 75 -15.75 6.59 2.41
N ALA A 76 -16.20 7.83 2.58
CA ALA A 76 -15.34 9.01 2.46
C ALA A 76 -14.10 8.89 3.36
N GLU A 77 -14.27 8.38 4.57
CA GLU A 77 -13.18 8.17 5.52
C GLU A 77 -12.17 7.13 4.97
N GLY A 78 -12.67 6.04 4.38
CA GLY A 78 -11.79 5.05 3.75
C GLY A 78 -10.99 5.64 2.60
N GLN A 79 -11.63 6.45 1.77
CA GLN A 79 -10.93 7.13 0.67
C GLN A 79 -9.86 8.08 1.18
N ARG A 80 -10.15 8.81 2.26
CA ARG A 80 -9.21 9.73 2.87
C ARG A 80 -7.97 9.03 3.44
N LEU A 81 -8.17 7.84 3.99
CA LEU A 81 -7.09 7.08 4.63
C LEU A 81 -6.19 6.34 3.65
N MET A 82 -6.64 6.09 2.43
CA MET A 82 -5.88 5.27 1.47
C MET A 82 -4.46 5.77 1.20
N PRO A 83 -4.21 7.07 0.95
CA PRO A 83 -2.84 7.53 0.73
C PRO A 83 -1.95 7.34 1.96
N GLU A 84 -2.48 7.54 3.16
CA GLU A 84 -1.73 7.34 4.39
C GLU A 84 -1.39 5.87 4.61
N LEU A 85 -2.33 4.99 4.30
CA LEU A 85 -2.11 3.55 4.37
C LEU A 85 -1.04 3.09 3.39
N LEU A 86 -1.04 3.64 2.19
CA LEU A 86 -0.02 3.33 1.19
C LEU A 86 1.38 3.69 1.71
N ASP A 87 1.53 4.89 2.27
CA ASP A 87 2.78 5.33 2.89
C ASP A 87 3.24 4.35 3.97
N CYS A 88 2.33 3.97 4.85
CA CYS A 88 2.62 3.00 5.91
C CYS A 88 3.09 1.66 5.35
N PHE A 89 2.48 1.21 4.25
CA PHE A 89 2.78 -0.09 3.67
C PHE A 89 4.10 -0.16 2.92
N VAL A 90 4.61 0.95 2.45
CA VAL A 90 5.97 1.01 1.89
C VAL A 90 6.97 0.52 2.94
N HIS A 91 6.80 0.94 4.18
CA HIS A 91 7.67 0.49 5.27
C HIS A 91 7.39 -0.95 5.70
N LEU A 92 6.11 -1.32 5.79
CA LEU A 92 5.73 -2.68 6.23
C LEU A 92 6.20 -3.78 5.28
N ASN A 93 6.31 -3.48 4.00
CA ASN A 93 6.77 -4.44 3.00
C ASN A 93 8.29 -4.42 2.81
N ASN A 94 8.99 -3.69 3.67
CA ASN A 94 10.46 -3.56 3.62
C ASN A 94 10.97 -3.06 2.27
N LEU A 95 10.20 -2.21 1.60
CA LEU A 95 10.61 -1.68 0.30
C LEU A 95 11.87 -0.84 0.40
N ASP A 96 12.07 -0.14 1.52
CA ASP A 96 13.29 0.61 1.77
C ASP A 96 14.51 -0.31 1.79
N ASP A 97 14.40 -1.47 2.46
CA ASP A 97 15.48 -2.45 2.50
C ASP A 97 15.73 -3.06 1.13
N MET A 98 14.67 -3.34 0.37
CA MET A 98 14.79 -3.82 -1.00
C MET A 98 15.50 -2.82 -1.89
N GLN A 99 15.17 -1.55 -1.77
CA GLN A 99 15.84 -0.48 -2.52
C GLN A 99 17.32 -0.42 -2.20
N LYS A 100 17.68 -0.50 -0.93
CA LYS A 100 19.07 -0.51 -0.48
C LYS A 100 19.82 -1.71 -1.03
N GLN A 101 19.22 -2.87 -0.98
CA GLN A 101 19.82 -4.12 -1.48
C GLN A 101 20.05 -4.06 -2.97
N ILE A 102 19.05 -3.65 -3.75
CA ILE A 102 19.14 -3.53 -5.21
C ILE A 102 20.23 -2.53 -5.57
N ARG A 103 20.26 -1.39 -4.91
CA ARG A 103 21.28 -0.36 -5.13
C ARG A 103 22.69 -0.92 -4.90
N LYS A 104 22.86 -1.70 -3.84
CA LYS A 104 24.14 -2.31 -3.50
C LYS A 104 24.58 -3.34 -4.55
N GLU A 105 23.65 -4.22 -4.95
CA GLU A 105 23.95 -5.27 -5.90
C GLU A 105 24.25 -4.75 -7.31
N LEU A 106 23.53 -3.71 -7.73
CA LEU A 106 23.68 -3.13 -9.06
C LEU A 106 24.63 -1.93 -9.08
N GLN A 107 25.19 -1.55 -7.93
CA GLN A 107 26.08 -0.40 -7.78
C GLN A 107 25.44 0.90 -8.28
N LEU A 108 24.14 1.05 -8.04
CA LEU A 108 23.39 2.24 -8.41
C LEU A 108 23.38 3.24 -7.25
N ASP A 109 23.40 4.53 -7.59
CA ASP A 109 23.33 5.59 -6.56
C ASP A 109 21.93 5.69 -5.97
N HIS A 110 20.90 5.52 -6.81
CA HIS A 110 19.52 5.67 -6.42
C HIS A 110 18.65 4.58 -7.03
N VAL A 111 17.80 3.99 -6.20
CA VAL A 111 16.76 3.05 -6.64
C VAL A 111 15.49 3.37 -5.87
N TYR A 112 14.37 3.45 -6.58
CA TYR A 112 13.07 3.70 -5.98
C TYR A 112 12.08 2.61 -6.41
N ILE A 113 11.39 2.05 -5.42
CA ILE A 113 10.37 1.03 -5.64
C ILE A 113 9.03 1.62 -5.24
N VAL A 114 8.06 1.56 -6.16
CA VAL A 114 6.71 2.03 -5.92
C VAL A 114 5.79 0.82 -5.83
N PRO A 115 5.04 0.64 -4.73
CA PRO A 115 4.13 -0.49 -4.61
C PRO A 115 2.95 -0.34 -5.56
N GLY A 116 2.49 -1.47 -6.09
CA GLY A 116 1.32 -1.52 -6.96
C GLY A 116 1.67 -1.92 -8.38
N ASN A 117 0.62 -2.04 -9.20
CA ASN A 117 0.74 -2.37 -10.62
C ASN A 117 0.48 -1.10 -11.43
N SER A 118 1.53 -0.58 -12.08
CA SER A 118 1.44 0.69 -12.81
C SER A 118 0.51 0.62 -14.02
N ASP A 119 0.23 -0.57 -14.57
CA ASP A 119 -0.68 -0.72 -15.70
C ASP A 119 -2.15 -0.66 -15.31
N ARG A 120 -2.47 -1.00 -14.06
CA ARG A 120 -3.84 -1.07 -13.55
C ARG A 120 -4.13 -0.10 -12.41
N ASP A 121 -3.11 0.44 -11.80
CA ASP A 121 -3.21 1.28 -10.62
C ASP A 121 -2.75 2.71 -10.96
N LYS A 122 -3.72 3.62 -11.05
CA LYS A 122 -3.44 5.02 -11.35
C LYS A 122 -2.56 5.67 -10.28
N THR A 123 -2.78 5.30 -9.01
CA THR A 123 -1.98 5.81 -7.90
C THR A 123 -0.52 5.42 -8.04
N ALA A 124 -0.25 4.17 -8.45
CA ALA A 124 1.12 3.72 -8.69
C ALA A 124 1.78 4.50 -9.83
N LYS A 125 1.03 4.82 -10.89
CA LYS A 125 1.54 5.65 -11.99
C LYS A 125 1.89 7.05 -11.53
N GLU A 126 1.04 7.65 -10.71
CA GLU A 126 1.27 8.97 -10.14
C GLU A 126 2.52 8.97 -9.24
N GLU A 127 2.68 7.93 -8.44
CA GLU A 127 3.86 7.76 -7.58
C GLU A 127 5.14 7.59 -8.41
N LEU A 128 5.09 6.82 -9.49
CA LEU A 128 6.23 6.68 -10.40
C LEU A 128 6.63 8.03 -11.02
N GLY A 129 5.64 8.83 -11.45
CA GLY A 129 5.90 10.15 -11.99
C GLY A 129 6.53 11.07 -10.96
N ARG A 130 6.02 11.07 -9.74
CA ARG A 130 6.55 11.88 -8.64
C ARG A 130 7.99 11.46 -8.30
N LYS A 131 8.24 10.17 -8.16
CA LYS A 131 9.58 9.65 -7.88
C LYS A 131 10.56 9.94 -9.01
N GLY A 132 10.12 9.82 -10.25
CA GLY A 132 10.93 10.18 -11.40
C GLY A 132 11.37 11.64 -11.37
N THR A 133 10.44 12.54 -11.02
CA THR A 133 10.73 13.96 -10.88
C THR A 133 11.72 14.21 -9.74
N GLU A 134 11.54 13.56 -8.60
CA GLU A 134 12.47 13.67 -7.46
C GLU A 134 13.87 13.20 -7.83
N ILE A 135 13.98 12.08 -8.53
CA ILE A 135 15.27 11.55 -8.97
C ILE A 135 15.95 12.54 -9.90
N LEU A 136 15.22 13.05 -10.88
CA LEU A 136 15.74 14.00 -11.84
C LEU A 136 16.25 15.27 -11.15
N ALA A 137 15.46 15.81 -10.24
CA ALA A 137 15.83 16.99 -9.47
C ALA A 137 17.11 16.73 -8.65
N SER A 138 17.20 15.56 -8.02
CA SER A 138 18.39 15.16 -7.25
C SER A 138 19.63 15.07 -8.14
N LEU A 139 19.51 14.46 -9.31
CA LEU A 139 20.61 14.32 -10.25
C LEU A 139 21.05 15.67 -10.79
N LEU A 140 20.12 16.55 -11.12
CA LEU A 140 20.43 17.90 -11.59
C LEU A 140 21.08 18.74 -10.50
N GLY A 141 20.63 18.58 -9.25
CA GLY A 141 21.24 19.26 -8.12
C GLY A 141 22.69 18.87 -7.87
N ASN A 142 23.06 17.64 -8.23
CA ASN A 142 24.41 17.12 -8.09
C ASN A 142 25.24 17.23 -9.36
N SER A 143 24.65 17.65 -10.46
CA SER A 143 25.29 17.63 -11.78
C SER A 143 26.16 18.85 -12.08
N GLU A 144 26.33 19.75 -11.14
CA GLU A 144 27.29 20.85 -11.27
C GLU A 144 28.70 20.36 -11.44
N ILE A 145 28.91 19.12 -11.16
CA ILE A 145 30.16 18.42 -11.35
C ILE A 145 30.55 18.29 -12.83
N VAL A 146 29.66 18.60 -13.70
CA VAL A 146 29.93 18.47 -15.14
C VAL A 146 30.47 19.76 -15.75
#